data_7eae2585eda7e368993adcd49ccabbe6
#
_entry.id   7eae2585eda7e368993adcd49ccabbe6
#
_cell.length_a   1.000
_cell.length_b   1.000
_cell.length_c   1.000
_cell.angle_alpha   90.00
_cell.angle_beta   90.00
_cell.angle_gamma   90.00
#
_symmetry.space_group_name_H-M   'P 1'
#
loop_
_entity.id
_entity.type
_entity.pdbx_description
1 polymer ?
#
loop_
_entity_poly.entity_id
_entity_poly.type
_entity_poly.pdbx_seq_one_letter_code
_entity_poly.pdbx_strand_id
1 'polypeptide(L)'
;MQITVLGKYGPFPKEGGATSSYLLKVDGKNILLDCGAGAFSRLCEYIKPEELDVIILSHFHLDHTSDIGVLTYYYQVLSANGFDKKPLVFCPEDGGPLCETVINSPYFDVNLVRGGEISMLDDIDFEFFSMRHPVESVGVKISCNGKTFAYTGDTNVCDSLEDLFFGSDLVLADGGFLMKDWAELKPHLSVEYIVELTKKCGNKSIISHINPKYTEEELQNAIKDAGDKCLIAQEGKTYEI
;
A
#
# COMPACT_ATOMS: atom_id res chain seq x y z
N MET A 1 -7.41 -13.15 7.09
CA MET A 1 -6.68 -12.12 6.31
C MET A 1 -5.78 -11.37 7.28
N GLN A 2 -4.49 -11.14 6.91
CA GLN A 2 -3.50 -10.53 7.80
C GLN A 2 -2.65 -9.53 7.00
N ILE A 3 -2.36 -8.35 7.57
CA ILE A 3 -1.45 -7.37 6.97
C ILE A 3 -0.23 -7.13 7.85
N THR A 4 0.98 -7.27 7.29
CA THR A 4 2.26 -6.98 7.94
C THR A 4 2.86 -5.71 7.36
N VAL A 5 3.23 -4.76 8.21
CA VAL A 5 3.87 -3.51 7.79
C VAL A 5 5.36 -3.73 7.61
N LEU A 6 5.85 -3.73 6.38
CA LEU A 6 7.28 -3.83 6.05
C LEU A 6 7.96 -2.46 6.13
N GLY A 7 7.29 -1.43 5.64
CA GLY A 7 7.74 -0.04 5.69
C GLY A 7 6.56 0.91 5.82
N LYS A 8 6.72 1.95 6.63
CA LYS A 8 5.64 2.88 6.99
C LYS A 8 5.91 4.34 6.65
N TYR A 9 7.11 4.67 6.19
CA TYR A 9 7.51 6.06 6.01
C TYR A 9 7.26 6.56 4.59
N GLY A 10 7.01 7.87 4.44
CA GLY A 10 6.97 8.64 3.20
C GLY A 10 7.34 10.10 3.47
N PRO A 11 7.95 10.80 2.52
CA PRO A 11 8.46 10.36 1.21
C PRO A 11 9.87 9.74 1.24
N PHE A 12 10.46 9.54 2.41
CA PHE A 12 11.76 8.88 2.63
C PHE A 12 11.78 8.19 4.01
N PRO A 13 12.62 7.17 4.21
CA PRO A 13 12.63 6.45 5.47
C PRO A 13 13.35 7.23 6.57
N LYS A 14 12.96 6.97 7.81
CA LYS A 14 13.76 7.32 8.98
C LYS A 14 14.94 6.32 9.11
N GLU A 15 15.96 6.67 9.90
CA GLU A 15 17.05 5.75 10.23
C GLU A 15 16.51 4.39 10.73
N GLY A 16 16.97 3.31 10.09
CA GLY A 16 16.51 1.94 10.37
C GLY A 16 15.08 1.64 9.88
N GLY A 17 14.39 2.60 9.25
CA GLY A 17 13.04 2.44 8.68
C GLY A 17 13.05 2.06 7.20
N ALA A 18 11.86 1.80 6.65
CA ALA A 18 11.61 1.59 5.23
C ALA A 18 10.44 2.46 4.76
N THR A 19 10.37 2.74 3.46
CA THR A 19 9.23 3.42 2.86
C THR A 19 8.11 2.44 2.54
N SER A 20 6.98 2.95 2.06
CA SER A 20 5.71 2.22 1.88
C SER A 20 5.89 0.83 1.28
N SER A 21 5.62 -0.17 2.09
CA SER A 21 5.51 -1.56 1.65
C SER A 21 4.78 -2.41 2.68
N TYR A 22 3.87 -3.29 2.23
CA TYR A 22 3.04 -4.09 3.12
C TYR A 22 2.80 -5.47 2.54
N LEU A 23 2.87 -6.50 3.38
CA LEU A 23 2.58 -7.88 2.98
C LEU A 23 1.20 -8.28 3.49
N LEU A 24 0.24 -8.44 2.57
CA LEU A 24 -1.09 -8.98 2.86
C LEU A 24 -1.11 -10.49 2.57
N LYS A 25 -1.52 -11.27 3.57
CA LYS A 25 -1.78 -12.71 3.42
C LYS A 25 -3.28 -12.96 3.45
N VAL A 26 -3.82 -13.52 2.37
CA VAL A 26 -5.24 -13.80 2.19
C VAL A 26 -5.43 -15.08 1.39
N ASP A 27 -6.22 -16.01 1.91
CA ASP A 27 -6.59 -17.28 1.25
C ASP A 27 -5.40 -18.05 0.66
N GLY A 28 -4.31 -18.14 1.43
CA GLY A 28 -3.07 -18.81 1.00
C GLY A 28 -2.22 -18.04 -0.01
N LYS A 29 -2.62 -16.83 -0.43
CA LYS A 29 -1.87 -15.96 -1.33
C LYS A 29 -1.07 -14.91 -0.56
N ASN A 30 0.09 -14.55 -1.09
CA ASN A 30 0.95 -13.47 -0.63
C ASN A 30 0.86 -12.30 -1.60
N ILE A 31 0.35 -11.17 -1.13
CA ILE A 31 0.17 -9.94 -1.91
C ILE A 31 1.09 -8.87 -1.32
N LEU A 32 1.97 -8.32 -2.14
CA LEU A 32 2.81 -7.19 -1.80
C LEU A 32 2.12 -5.90 -2.25
N LEU A 33 1.84 -4.99 -1.32
CA LEU A 33 1.33 -3.65 -1.59
C LEU A 33 2.50 -2.67 -1.51
N ASP A 34 2.87 -2.09 -2.63
CA ASP A 34 4.05 -1.28 -2.87
C ASP A 34 5.39 -1.97 -2.50
N CYS A 35 6.47 -1.47 -3.06
CA CYS A 35 7.83 -2.00 -2.90
C CYS A 35 8.83 -0.86 -2.77
N GLY A 36 8.69 -0.05 -1.71
CA GLY A 36 9.53 1.11 -1.44
C GLY A 36 10.93 0.75 -0.94
N ALA A 37 11.71 1.76 -0.61
CA ALA A 37 13.11 1.59 -0.19
C ALA A 37 13.22 0.77 1.11
N GLY A 38 13.99 -0.32 1.08
CA GLY A 38 14.18 -1.26 2.19
C GLY A 38 13.13 -2.38 2.27
N ALA A 39 12.14 -2.37 1.37
CA ALA A 39 11.05 -3.34 1.35
C ALA A 39 11.51 -4.76 1.08
N PHE A 40 12.42 -4.95 0.10
CA PHE A 40 12.88 -6.28 -0.30
C PHE A 40 13.53 -7.05 0.85
N SER A 41 14.45 -6.42 1.58
CA SER A 41 15.15 -7.08 2.69
C SER A 41 14.20 -7.47 3.82
N ARG A 42 13.21 -6.63 4.10
CA ARG A 42 12.19 -6.91 5.12
C ARG A 42 11.17 -7.95 4.69
N LEU A 43 10.80 -7.98 3.41
CA LEU A 43 9.95 -9.04 2.85
C LEU A 43 10.57 -10.42 3.11
N CYS A 44 11.90 -10.56 2.92
CA CYS A 44 12.64 -11.80 3.15
C CYS A 44 12.60 -12.32 4.60
N GLU A 45 12.22 -11.49 5.58
CA GLU A 45 12.01 -11.91 6.97
C GLU A 45 10.70 -12.70 7.16
N TYR A 46 9.73 -12.56 6.25
CA TYR A 46 8.37 -13.12 6.38
C TYR A 46 8.03 -14.20 5.36
N ILE A 47 8.55 -14.08 4.15
CA ILE A 47 8.38 -15.05 3.05
C ILE A 47 9.63 -15.04 2.18
N LYS A 48 9.79 -16.07 1.34
CA LYS A 48 10.71 -15.98 0.22
C LYS A 48 10.04 -15.16 -0.90
N PRO A 49 10.76 -14.22 -1.56
CA PRO A 49 10.13 -13.38 -2.59
C PRO A 49 9.48 -14.16 -3.74
N GLU A 50 9.96 -15.38 -4.08
CA GLU A 50 9.34 -16.26 -5.06
C GLU A 50 7.96 -16.82 -4.65
N GLU A 51 7.58 -16.67 -3.37
CA GLU A 51 6.26 -17.04 -2.86
C GLU A 51 5.21 -15.93 -3.09
N LEU A 52 5.61 -14.77 -3.63
CA LEU A 52 4.65 -13.73 -4.03
C LEU A 52 3.73 -14.23 -5.14
N ASP A 53 2.44 -13.98 -4.98
CA ASP A 53 1.41 -14.27 -5.97
C ASP A 53 0.98 -12.99 -6.70
N VAL A 54 0.86 -11.88 -5.95
CA VAL A 54 0.44 -10.58 -6.48
C VAL A 54 1.34 -9.47 -5.94
N ILE A 55 1.59 -8.47 -6.78
CA ILE A 55 2.19 -7.19 -6.41
C ILE A 55 1.21 -6.10 -6.86
N ILE A 56 0.87 -5.17 -5.98
CA ILE A 56 0.06 -4.01 -6.31
C ILE A 56 0.92 -2.77 -6.08
N LEU A 57 1.22 -2.04 -7.15
CA LEU A 57 1.87 -0.75 -7.07
C LEU A 57 0.78 0.33 -7.15
N SER A 58 0.63 1.10 -6.07
CA SER A 58 -0.37 2.17 -6.02
C SER A 58 -0.07 3.29 -7.02
N HIS A 59 1.20 3.63 -7.18
CA HIS A 59 1.74 4.60 -8.15
C HIS A 59 3.27 4.45 -8.26
N PHE A 60 3.91 5.28 -9.11
CA PHE A 60 5.35 5.11 -9.42
C PHE A 60 6.29 6.12 -8.75
N HIS A 61 5.94 6.75 -7.64
CA HIS A 61 6.93 7.46 -6.83
C HIS A 61 7.95 6.51 -6.22
N LEU A 62 9.18 6.98 -6.03
CA LEU A 62 10.30 6.13 -5.62
C LEU A 62 10.15 5.54 -4.22
N ASP A 63 9.46 6.22 -3.32
CA ASP A 63 9.20 5.69 -1.97
C ASP A 63 8.14 4.57 -1.94
N HIS A 64 7.51 4.27 -3.09
CA HIS A 64 6.62 3.13 -3.30
C HIS A 64 7.23 2.06 -4.21
N THR A 65 8.32 2.36 -4.92
CA THR A 65 8.82 1.48 -5.99
C THR A 65 10.33 1.32 -6.03
N SER A 66 11.11 1.91 -5.10
CA SER A 66 12.59 1.86 -5.13
C SER A 66 13.14 0.45 -5.22
N ASP A 67 12.58 -0.50 -4.47
CA ASP A 67 13.07 -1.88 -4.41
C ASP A 67 12.45 -2.78 -5.49
N ILE A 68 11.54 -2.27 -6.34
CA ILE A 68 10.98 -3.07 -7.45
C ILE A 68 12.07 -3.49 -8.43
N GLY A 69 13.10 -2.68 -8.62
CA GLY A 69 14.28 -3.04 -9.43
C GLY A 69 15.08 -4.18 -8.80
N VAL A 70 15.22 -4.21 -7.48
CA VAL A 70 15.89 -5.30 -6.74
C VAL A 70 15.06 -6.59 -6.88
N LEU A 71 13.75 -6.49 -6.70
CA LEU A 71 12.82 -7.62 -6.86
C LEU A 71 12.83 -8.17 -8.29
N THR A 72 12.84 -7.29 -9.31
CA THR A 72 12.96 -7.68 -10.73
C THR A 72 14.26 -8.46 -10.97
N TYR A 73 15.39 -7.96 -10.45
CA TYR A 73 16.67 -8.63 -10.60
C TYR A 73 16.71 -9.98 -9.87
N TYR A 74 16.05 -10.08 -8.72
CA TYR A 74 15.88 -11.35 -8.00
C TYR A 74 15.17 -12.40 -8.87
N TYR A 75 14.02 -12.05 -9.49
CA TYR A 75 13.31 -12.93 -10.41
C TYR A 75 14.11 -13.26 -11.67
N GLN A 76 14.92 -12.32 -12.17
CA GLN A 76 15.85 -12.59 -13.28
C GLN A 76 16.85 -13.69 -12.92
N VAL A 77 17.43 -13.63 -11.72
CA VAL A 77 18.39 -14.66 -11.24
C VAL A 77 17.70 -16.01 -11.06
N LEU A 78 16.48 -16.03 -10.50
CA LEU A 78 15.69 -17.25 -10.37
C LEU A 78 15.35 -17.87 -11.72
N SER A 79 14.91 -17.07 -12.67
CA SER A 79 14.55 -17.51 -14.04
C SER A 79 15.75 -18.12 -14.75
N ALA A 80 16.96 -17.55 -14.59
CA ALA A 80 18.19 -18.12 -15.13
C ALA A 80 18.53 -19.51 -14.52
N ASN A 81 17.92 -19.86 -13.38
CA ASN A 81 18.05 -21.15 -12.71
C ASN A 81 16.81 -22.06 -12.89
N GLY A 82 15.95 -21.73 -13.83
CA GLY A 82 14.79 -22.58 -14.21
C GLY A 82 13.49 -22.32 -13.43
N PHE A 83 13.44 -21.24 -12.65
CA PHE A 83 12.18 -20.82 -12.00
C PHE A 83 11.35 -20.01 -12.99
N ASP A 84 10.08 -20.34 -13.16
CA ASP A 84 9.21 -19.81 -14.21
C ASP A 84 7.94 -19.10 -13.67
N LYS A 85 7.64 -19.20 -12.36
CA LYS A 85 6.51 -18.47 -11.75
C LYS A 85 6.74 -16.96 -11.83
N LYS A 86 5.75 -16.24 -12.33
CA LYS A 86 5.70 -14.79 -12.37
C LYS A 86 4.59 -14.30 -11.44
N PRO A 87 4.85 -13.35 -10.53
CA PRO A 87 3.76 -12.73 -9.80
C PRO A 87 2.92 -11.87 -10.75
N LEU A 88 1.61 -11.82 -10.49
CA LEU A 88 0.70 -10.89 -11.14
C LEU A 88 0.97 -9.48 -10.59
N VAL A 89 1.15 -8.49 -11.46
CA VAL A 89 1.37 -7.10 -11.05
C VAL A 89 0.20 -6.24 -11.48
N PHE A 90 -0.47 -5.59 -10.54
CA PHE A 90 -1.41 -4.51 -10.81
C PHE A 90 -0.72 -3.16 -10.59
N CYS A 91 -0.80 -2.27 -11.57
CA CYS A 91 -0.26 -0.91 -11.45
C CYS A 91 -1.01 0.06 -12.37
N PRO A 92 -1.05 1.36 -12.06
CA PRO A 92 -1.54 2.36 -13.00
C PRO A 92 -0.53 2.59 -14.13
N GLU A 93 -1.03 3.14 -15.25
CA GLU A 93 -0.18 3.57 -16.37
C GLU A 93 0.18 5.05 -16.17
N ASP A 94 1.42 5.35 -15.81
CA ASP A 94 1.88 6.75 -15.61
C ASP A 94 2.83 7.27 -16.69
N GLY A 95 3.26 6.38 -17.63
CA GLY A 95 4.15 6.73 -18.75
C GLY A 95 5.59 7.06 -18.35
N GLY A 96 5.97 6.90 -17.08
CA GLY A 96 7.34 7.13 -16.60
C GLY A 96 8.28 5.95 -16.89
N PRO A 97 9.62 6.19 -16.90
CA PRO A 97 10.61 5.14 -17.24
C PRO A 97 10.54 3.92 -16.32
N LEU A 98 10.18 4.10 -15.05
CA LEU A 98 10.05 2.99 -14.11
C LEU A 98 8.79 2.17 -14.39
N CYS A 99 7.68 2.84 -14.72
CA CYS A 99 6.44 2.20 -15.17
C CYS A 99 6.70 1.34 -16.41
N GLU A 100 7.36 1.91 -17.44
CA GLU A 100 7.76 1.18 -18.65
C GLU A 100 8.66 -0.03 -18.34
N THR A 101 9.59 0.10 -17.38
CA THR A 101 10.45 -1.00 -16.95
C THR A 101 9.65 -2.14 -16.32
N VAL A 102 8.64 -1.83 -15.51
CA VAL A 102 7.77 -2.84 -14.89
C VAL A 102 6.89 -3.50 -15.95
N ILE A 103 6.21 -2.72 -16.80
CA ILE A 103 5.29 -3.21 -17.84
C ILE A 103 6.01 -4.13 -18.82
N ASN A 104 7.23 -3.79 -19.21
CA ASN A 104 8.01 -4.56 -20.19
C ASN A 104 8.87 -5.67 -19.54
N SER A 105 8.76 -5.88 -18.22
CA SER A 105 9.53 -6.91 -17.51
C SER A 105 9.09 -8.31 -17.95
N PRO A 106 10.00 -9.19 -18.39
CA PRO A 106 9.64 -10.57 -18.71
C PRO A 106 9.39 -11.44 -17.46
N TYR A 107 9.59 -10.89 -16.28
CA TYR A 107 9.50 -11.60 -14.99
C TYR A 107 8.20 -11.38 -14.24
N PHE A 108 7.32 -10.54 -14.76
CA PHE A 108 6.03 -10.21 -14.19
C PHE A 108 4.91 -10.42 -15.21
N ASP A 109 3.72 -10.79 -14.73
CA ASP A 109 2.48 -10.76 -15.50
C ASP A 109 1.74 -9.47 -15.14
N VAL A 110 1.85 -8.44 -16.01
CA VAL A 110 1.39 -7.08 -15.68
C VAL A 110 0.01 -6.80 -16.22
N ASN A 111 -0.88 -6.35 -15.35
CA ASN A 111 -2.22 -5.82 -15.65
C ASN A 111 -2.26 -4.34 -15.24
N LEU A 112 -2.44 -3.47 -16.23
CA LEU A 112 -2.69 -2.05 -15.98
C LEU A 112 -4.09 -1.86 -15.41
N VAL A 113 -4.22 -1.03 -14.38
CA VAL A 113 -5.49 -0.79 -13.69
C VAL A 113 -5.79 0.70 -13.54
N ARG A 114 -7.08 1.02 -13.48
CA ARG A 114 -7.61 2.37 -13.25
C ARG A 114 -8.75 2.33 -12.24
N GLY A 115 -9.07 3.46 -11.65
CA GLY A 115 -10.22 3.56 -10.76
C GLY A 115 -11.53 3.15 -11.44
N GLY A 116 -12.36 2.39 -10.72
CA GLY A 116 -13.60 1.78 -11.21
C GLY A 116 -13.42 0.39 -11.83
N GLU A 117 -12.20 -0.10 -11.98
CA GLU A 117 -11.95 -1.44 -12.49
C GLU A 117 -12.00 -2.49 -11.37
N ILE A 118 -12.46 -3.69 -11.73
CA ILE A 118 -12.52 -4.86 -10.85
C ILE A 118 -11.72 -5.98 -11.50
N SER A 119 -10.92 -6.68 -10.71
CA SER A 119 -10.19 -7.87 -11.11
C SER A 119 -10.40 -8.98 -10.08
N MET A 120 -10.13 -10.23 -10.47
CA MET A 120 -10.25 -11.41 -9.60
C MET A 120 -9.03 -12.31 -9.75
N LEU A 121 -8.64 -12.92 -8.63
CA LEU A 121 -7.69 -14.02 -8.60
C LEU A 121 -8.24 -15.10 -7.64
N ASP A 122 -8.65 -16.25 -8.18
CA ASP A 122 -9.37 -17.27 -7.43
C ASP A 122 -10.62 -16.66 -6.74
N ASP A 123 -10.76 -16.77 -5.42
CA ASP A 123 -11.85 -16.21 -4.63
C ASP A 123 -11.53 -14.82 -4.01
N ILE A 124 -10.51 -14.13 -4.55
CA ILE A 124 -10.09 -12.80 -4.09
C ILE A 124 -10.53 -11.75 -5.12
N ASP A 125 -11.35 -10.82 -4.70
CA ASP A 125 -11.78 -9.67 -5.50
C ASP A 125 -10.87 -8.47 -5.23
N PHE A 126 -10.49 -7.75 -6.30
CA PHE A 126 -9.75 -6.49 -6.27
C PHE A 126 -10.60 -5.40 -6.93
N GLU A 127 -10.98 -4.38 -6.18
CA GLU A 127 -11.68 -3.20 -6.70
C GLU A 127 -10.76 -1.99 -6.58
N PHE A 128 -10.48 -1.31 -7.70
CA PHE A 128 -9.55 -0.19 -7.78
C PHE A 128 -10.29 1.15 -7.76
N PHE A 129 -9.69 2.15 -7.11
CA PHE A 129 -10.23 3.49 -6.94
C PHE A 129 -9.22 4.53 -7.41
N SER A 130 -9.65 5.52 -8.20
CA SER A 130 -8.77 6.66 -8.54
C SER A 130 -8.51 7.51 -7.32
N MET A 131 -7.25 7.83 -7.07
CA MET A 131 -6.81 8.66 -5.95
C MET A 131 -6.30 10.02 -6.42
N ARG A 132 -6.40 11.03 -5.56
CA ARG A 132 -5.95 12.39 -5.86
C ARG A 132 -4.48 12.57 -5.47
N HIS A 133 -3.59 12.42 -6.46
CA HIS A 133 -2.15 12.54 -6.28
C HIS A 133 -1.53 13.24 -7.51
N PRO A 134 -0.29 13.81 -7.44
CA PRO A 134 0.37 14.46 -8.59
C PRO A 134 0.63 13.55 -9.80
N VAL A 135 0.71 12.25 -9.60
CA VAL A 135 0.80 11.22 -10.64
C VAL A 135 -0.42 10.30 -10.57
N GLU A 136 -0.64 9.48 -11.61
CA GLU A 136 -1.69 8.46 -11.56
C GLU A 136 -1.50 7.57 -10.34
N SER A 137 -2.50 7.53 -9.46
CA SER A 137 -2.49 6.76 -8.22
C SER A 137 -3.82 6.03 -8.03
N VAL A 138 -3.73 4.79 -7.57
CA VAL A 138 -4.89 3.94 -7.28
C VAL A 138 -4.87 3.44 -5.84
N GLY A 139 -6.04 3.51 -5.20
CA GLY A 139 -6.34 2.73 -4.02
C GLY A 139 -6.98 1.39 -4.41
N VAL A 140 -7.02 0.44 -3.50
CA VAL A 140 -7.61 -0.87 -3.75
C VAL A 140 -8.37 -1.39 -2.55
N LYS A 141 -9.55 -1.99 -2.78
CA LYS A 141 -10.21 -2.92 -1.86
C LYS A 141 -9.89 -4.35 -2.26
N ILE A 142 -9.61 -5.18 -1.27
CA ILE A 142 -9.34 -6.60 -1.43
C ILE A 142 -10.32 -7.36 -0.55
N SER A 143 -11.22 -8.10 -1.19
CA SER A 143 -12.29 -8.84 -0.51
C SER A 143 -12.13 -10.33 -0.71
N CYS A 144 -12.28 -11.09 0.38
CA CYS A 144 -12.24 -12.54 0.37
C CYS A 144 -12.93 -13.11 1.61
N ASN A 145 -13.75 -14.15 1.44
CA ASN A 145 -14.41 -14.87 2.55
C ASN A 145 -15.18 -13.92 3.52
N GLY A 146 -15.85 -12.89 2.99
CA GLY A 146 -16.66 -11.94 3.75
C GLY A 146 -15.83 -10.93 4.59
N LYS A 147 -14.53 -10.83 4.34
CA LYS A 147 -13.62 -9.82 4.88
C LYS A 147 -13.15 -8.88 3.80
N THR A 148 -13.02 -7.60 4.13
CA THR A 148 -12.58 -6.55 3.19
C THR A 148 -11.47 -5.71 3.82
N PHE A 149 -10.33 -5.70 3.16
CA PHE A 149 -9.20 -4.83 3.44
C PHE A 149 -9.13 -3.74 2.36
N ALA A 150 -8.79 -2.51 2.75
CA ALA A 150 -8.55 -1.43 1.80
C ALA A 150 -7.17 -0.79 2.02
N TYR A 151 -6.55 -0.36 0.90
CA TYR A 151 -5.32 0.41 0.89
C TYR A 151 -5.53 1.66 0.03
N THR A 152 -5.24 2.84 0.56
CA THR A 152 -5.45 4.09 -0.17
C THR A 152 -4.39 4.35 -1.24
N GLY A 153 -3.17 3.78 -1.12
CA GLY A 153 -2.03 4.40 -1.77
C GLY A 153 -1.84 5.83 -1.27
N ASP A 154 -1.13 6.66 -2.02
CA ASP A 154 -0.98 8.08 -1.72
C ASP A 154 -2.16 8.86 -2.29
N THR A 155 -2.74 9.72 -1.45
CA THR A 155 -3.90 10.53 -1.84
C THR A 155 -4.09 11.74 -0.93
N ASN A 156 -4.68 12.79 -1.47
CA ASN A 156 -5.39 13.80 -0.69
C ASN A 156 -6.90 13.51 -0.76
N VAL A 157 -7.73 14.36 -0.16
CA VAL A 157 -9.19 14.23 -0.15
C VAL A 157 -9.74 14.19 -1.58
N CYS A 158 -10.49 13.14 -1.91
CA CYS A 158 -11.13 12.92 -3.20
C CYS A 158 -12.47 12.19 -3.03
N ASP A 159 -13.29 12.20 -4.08
CA ASP A 159 -14.65 11.67 -4.05
C ASP A 159 -14.70 10.15 -3.80
N SER A 160 -13.74 9.40 -4.35
CA SER A 160 -13.66 7.93 -4.21
C SER A 160 -13.20 7.44 -2.83
N LEU A 161 -12.71 8.35 -1.97
CA LEU A 161 -12.13 7.97 -0.69
C LEU A 161 -13.17 7.41 0.29
N GLU A 162 -14.37 8.01 0.34
CA GLU A 162 -15.46 7.49 1.18
C GLU A 162 -15.91 6.10 0.73
N ASP A 163 -16.00 5.88 -0.58
CA ASP A 163 -16.38 4.58 -1.14
C ASP A 163 -15.34 3.52 -0.81
N LEU A 164 -14.05 3.88 -0.84
CA LEU A 164 -12.98 2.96 -0.44
C LEU A 164 -13.04 2.62 1.06
N PHE A 165 -13.40 3.55 1.93
CA PHE A 165 -13.54 3.29 3.36
C PHE A 165 -14.82 2.51 3.68
N PHE A 166 -15.93 2.85 3.02
CA PHE A 166 -17.24 2.25 3.33
C PHE A 166 -17.25 0.74 3.06
N GLY A 167 -17.67 -0.04 4.08
CA GLY A 167 -17.74 -1.50 3.99
C GLY A 167 -16.41 -2.23 4.16
N SER A 168 -15.30 -1.52 4.39
CA SER A 168 -14.00 -2.14 4.71
C SER A 168 -13.90 -2.47 6.19
N ASP A 169 -13.42 -3.67 6.55
CA ASP A 169 -13.14 -4.05 7.94
C ASP A 169 -11.92 -3.30 8.46
N LEU A 170 -10.88 -3.17 7.63
CA LEU A 170 -9.64 -2.48 7.95
C LEU A 170 -9.15 -1.67 6.75
N VAL A 171 -8.79 -0.41 6.99
CA VAL A 171 -8.17 0.47 5.98
C VAL A 171 -6.74 0.79 6.37
N LEU A 172 -5.81 0.61 5.44
CA LEU A 172 -4.44 1.13 5.52
C LEU A 172 -4.40 2.44 4.75
N ALA A 173 -4.20 3.56 5.47
CA ALA A 173 -4.41 4.90 4.93
C ALA A 173 -3.13 5.76 4.94
N ASP A 174 -2.99 6.60 3.91
CA ASP A 174 -1.95 7.63 3.79
C ASP A 174 -2.15 8.72 4.83
N GLY A 175 -1.24 8.83 5.81
CA GLY A 175 -1.20 9.84 6.85
C GLY A 175 0.01 10.76 6.76
N GLY A 176 0.38 11.19 5.55
CA GLY A 176 1.60 11.97 5.27
C GLY A 176 1.66 13.32 5.98
N PHE A 177 0.52 13.87 6.44
CA PHE A 177 0.47 15.13 7.18
C PHE A 177 -0.28 15.03 8.51
N LEU A 178 0.09 15.88 9.47
CA LEU A 178 -0.80 16.33 10.54
C LEU A 178 -1.63 17.52 10.04
N MET A 179 -2.83 17.74 10.60
CA MET A 179 -3.74 18.83 10.19
C MET A 179 -3.07 20.20 10.20
N LYS A 180 -2.17 20.45 11.16
CA LYS A 180 -1.40 21.71 11.25
C LYS A 180 -0.53 22.03 10.02
N ASP A 181 -0.15 20.98 9.28
CA ASP A 181 0.70 21.06 8.07
C ASP A 181 -0.06 20.73 6.78
N TRP A 182 -1.31 20.30 6.90
CA TRP A 182 -2.14 19.95 5.77
C TRP A 182 -2.68 21.16 5.02
N ALA A 183 -2.90 21.01 3.72
CA ALA A 183 -3.61 21.97 2.87
C ALA A 183 -4.25 21.22 1.68
N GLU A 184 -5.29 21.79 1.10
CA GLU A 184 -6.06 21.19 -0.01
C GLU A 184 -5.20 20.86 -1.24
N LEU A 185 -4.16 21.62 -1.52
CA LEU A 185 -3.27 21.43 -2.67
C LEU A 185 -2.08 20.51 -2.38
N LYS A 186 -1.97 19.97 -1.18
CA LYS A 186 -0.93 19.00 -0.83
C LYS A 186 -1.28 17.59 -1.31
N PRO A 187 -0.28 16.68 -1.46
CA PRO A 187 -0.52 15.39 -2.09
C PRO A 187 -1.07 14.31 -1.15
N HIS A 188 -1.13 14.53 0.17
CA HIS A 188 -1.48 13.50 1.17
C HIS A 188 -2.58 13.95 2.11
N LEU A 189 -3.25 12.98 2.75
CA LEU A 189 -4.23 13.23 3.81
C LEU A 189 -3.57 13.72 5.10
N SER A 190 -4.41 14.28 5.97
CA SER A 190 -4.03 14.45 7.38
C SER A 190 -4.47 13.25 8.22
N VAL A 191 -3.70 12.96 9.26
CA VAL A 191 -4.01 11.92 10.25
C VAL A 191 -5.40 12.15 10.87
N GLU A 192 -5.72 13.40 11.20
CA GLU A 192 -7.00 13.77 11.82
C GLU A 192 -8.19 13.58 10.87
N TYR A 193 -8.01 13.83 9.56
CA TYR A 193 -9.05 13.55 8.57
C TYR A 193 -9.34 12.05 8.46
N ILE A 194 -8.31 11.20 8.51
CA ILE A 194 -8.48 9.74 8.52
C ILE A 194 -9.26 9.31 9.76
N VAL A 195 -9.00 9.90 10.93
CA VAL A 195 -9.77 9.64 12.16
C VAL A 195 -11.24 9.97 11.98
N GLU A 196 -11.57 11.13 11.37
CA GLU A 196 -12.95 11.53 11.10
C GLU A 196 -13.63 10.56 10.12
N LEU A 197 -12.95 10.19 9.05
CA LEU A 197 -13.48 9.28 8.04
C LEU A 197 -13.68 7.86 8.60
N THR A 198 -12.74 7.38 9.42
CA THR A 198 -12.86 6.10 10.14
C THR A 198 -14.09 6.07 11.05
N LYS A 199 -14.34 7.16 11.79
CA LYS A 199 -15.54 7.28 12.63
C LYS A 199 -16.83 7.30 11.82
N LYS A 200 -16.82 8.04 10.70
CA LYS A 200 -17.97 8.17 9.78
C LYS A 200 -18.33 6.82 9.15
N CYS A 201 -17.37 6.07 8.66
CA CYS A 201 -17.58 4.79 8.00
C CYS A 201 -17.70 3.60 8.96
N GLY A 202 -17.27 3.77 10.23
CA GLY A 202 -17.43 2.76 11.26
C GLY A 202 -16.40 1.64 11.26
N ASN A 203 -15.38 1.71 10.38
CA ASN A 203 -14.31 0.73 10.21
C ASN A 203 -13.16 0.91 11.22
N LYS A 204 -12.06 0.18 11.01
CA LYS A 204 -10.76 0.43 11.65
C LYS A 204 -9.77 0.95 10.63
N SER A 205 -8.76 1.72 11.08
CA SER A 205 -7.71 2.23 10.20
C SER A 205 -6.32 2.08 10.81
N ILE A 206 -5.37 1.70 9.98
CA ILE A 206 -3.93 1.79 10.25
C ILE A 206 -3.41 2.95 9.43
N ILE A 207 -2.84 3.95 10.09
CA ILE A 207 -2.32 5.16 9.48
C ILE A 207 -0.85 4.96 9.21
N SER A 208 -0.46 5.04 7.95
CA SER A 208 0.89 4.80 7.45
C SER A 208 1.36 5.96 6.57
N HIS A 209 2.39 5.77 5.78
CA HIS A 209 3.03 6.83 4.97
C HIS A 209 3.45 8.05 5.82
N ILE A 210 4.02 7.75 6.99
CA ILE A 210 4.33 8.76 8.02
C ILE A 210 5.55 9.58 7.63
N ASN A 211 5.40 10.90 7.58
CA ASN A 211 6.55 11.78 7.38
C ASN A 211 7.51 11.70 8.58
N PRO A 212 8.80 11.41 8.37
CA PRO A 212 9.80 11.23 9.43
C PRO A 212 9.99 12.44 10.36
N LYS A 213 9.50 13.63 9.98
CA LYS A 213 9.56 14.83 10.81
C LYS A 213 8.66 14.79 12.04
N TYR A 214 7.60 13.95 12.02
CA TYR A 214 6.65 13.85 13.12
C TYR A 214 7.15 12.92 14.22
N THR A 215 6.96 13.35 15.45
CA THR A 215 7.24 12.54 16.64
C THR A 215 6.10 11.57 16.90
N GLU A 216 6.40 10.48 17.61
CA GLU A 216 5.38 9.52 18.03
C GLU A 216 4.32 10.18 18.91
N GLU A 217 4.71 11.11 19.79
CA GLU A 217 3.79 11.87 20.65
C GLU A 217 2.78 12.70 19.83
N GLU A 218 3.24 13.40 18.77
CA GLU A 218 2.37 14.16 17.88
C GLU A 218 1.36 13.26 17.18
N LEU A 219 1.82 12.11 16.67
CA LEU A 219 0.97 11.14 16.00
C LEU A 219 -0.07 10.53 16.94
N GLN A 220 0.33 10.12 18.15
CA GLN A 220 -0.59 9.58 19.15
C GLN A 220 -1.62 10.62 19.62
N ASN A 221 -1.21 11.89 19.74
CA ASN A 221 -2.14 12.98 20.03
C ASN A 221 -3.16 13.19 18.90
N ALA A 222 -2.78 13.04 17.64
CA ALA A 222 -3.68 13.20 16.50
C ALA A 222 -4.77 12.12 16.43
N ILE A 223 -4.47 10.89 16.87
CA ILE A 223 -5.44 9.77 16.86
C ILE A 223 -6.18 9.56 18.19
N LYS A 224 -5.89 10.32 19.24
CA LYS A 224 -6.40 10.06 20.61
C LYS A 224 -7.93 9.92 20.70
N ASP A 225 -8.66 10.68 19.87
CA ASP A 225 -10.13 10.69 19.88
C ASP A 225 -10.76 9.52 19.12
N ALA A 226 -9.94 8.69 18.47
CA ALA A 226 -10.39 7.50 17.74
C ALA A 226 -10.46 6.23 18.63
N GLY A 227 -9.85 6.28 19.80
CA GLY A 227 -9.71 5.10 20.67
C GLY A 227 -8.90 4.00 20.00
N ASP A 228 -9.45 2.79 19.97
CA ASP A 228 -8.84 1.61 19.33
C ASP A 228 -9.13 1.47 17.83
N LYS A 229 -9.91 2.40 17.25
CA LYS A 229 -10.27 2.35 15.83
C LYS A 229 -9.16 2.81 14.90
N CYS A 230 -8.28 3.71 15.35
CA CYS A 230 -7.14 4.18 14.57
C CYS A 230 -5.83 3.82 15.26
N LEU A 231 -4.90 3.26 14.50
CA LEU A 231 -3.56 2.90 14.97
C LEU A 231 -2.53 3.53 14.05
N ILE A 232 -1.40 3.99 14.62
CA ILE A 232 -0.23 4.35 13.80
C ILE A 232 0.50 3.06 13.44
N ALA A 233 0.85 2.91 12.15
CA ALA A 233 1.57 1.75 11.64
C ALA A 233 2.89 1.52 12.39
N GLN A 234 3.20 0.28 12.69
CA GLN A 234 4.44 -0.14 13.30
C GLN A 234 5.13 -1.15 12.39
N GLU A 235 6.35 -0.84 11.97
CA GLU A 235 7.14 -1.75 11.13
C GLU A 235 7.38 -3.08 11.85
N GLY A 236 7.26 -4.18 11.12
CA GLY A 236 7.38 -5.53 11.63
C GLY A 236 6.10 -6.08 12.30
N LYS A 237 5.08 -5.25 12.51
CA LYS A 237 3.85 -5.69 13.15
C LYS A 237 2.85 -6.23 12.14
N THR A 238 2.22 -7.36 12.50
CA THR A 238 1.11 -7.98 11.77
C THR A 238 -0.22 -7.66 12.48
N TYR A 239 -1.21 -7.33 11.69
CA TYR A 239 -2.58 -7.02 12.13
C TYR A 239 -3.56 -7.98 11.48
N GLU A 240 -4.54 -8.45 12.26
CA GLU A 240 -5.66 -9.29 11.78
C GLU A 240 -6.80 -8.42 11.24
N ILE A 241 -7.47 -8.91 10.16
CA ILE A 241 -8.59 -8.25 9.49
C ILE A 241 -9.87 -9.07 9.68
#